data_c0b5aeb2f204360adc75a5e896d4a8af
#
_entry.id   c0b5aeb2f204360adc75a5e896d4a8af
#
_cell.length_a   1.000
_cell.length_b   1.000
_cell.length_c   1.000
_cell.angle_alpha   90.00
_cell.angle_beta   90.00
_cell.angle_gamma   90.00
#
_symmetry.space_group_name_H-M   'P 1'
#
loop_
_entity.id
_entity.type
_entity.pdbx_description
1 polymer ?
#
loop_
_entity_poly.entity_id
_entity_poly.type
_entity_poly.pdbx_seq_one_letter_code
_entity_poly.pdbx_strand_id
1 'polypeptide(L)'
;MDGGLMKGYWICIYEKINNTSKLKEYALKAKPAIEKFSGKFLVRGGKNRTNDGIDSPRTVVAEFPSYNTAIECYDSVQYQQAHDILKGHVLRHHQIVEGD
;
A
#
# COMPACT_ATOMS: atom_id res chain seq x y z
N MET A 1 -2.49 -2.00 26.98
CA MET A 1 -3.20 -0.91 26.32
C MET A 1 -2.25 -0.16 25.40
N ASP A 2 -2.68 0.14 24.23
CA ASP A 2 -1.83 0.79 23.24
C ASP A 2 -1.69 2.30 23.43
N GLY A 3 -2.10 2.83 24.58
CA GLY A 3 -2.02 4.25 24.88
C GLY A 3 -2.99 5.10 24.08
N GLY A 4 -3.97 4.49 23.45
CA GLY A 4 -4.94 5.20 22.66
C GLY A 4 -4.44 5.63 21.29
N LEU A 5 -3.28 5.12 20.86
CA LEU A 5 -2.80 5.40 19.51
C LEU A 5 -3.71 4.75 18.48
N MET A 6 -4.17 5.54 17.53
CA MET A 6 -4.94 5.05 16.39
C MET A 6 -4.00 4.48 15.35
N LYS A 7 -4.46 3.46 14.65
CA LYS A 7 -3.70 2.84 13.57
C LYS A 7 -3.59 3.79 12.37
N GLY A 8 -2.60 3.55 11.53
CA GLY A 8 -2.49 4.20 10.24
C GLY A 8 -2.69 3.19 9.13
N TYR A 9 -3.26 3.63 8.03
CA TYR A 9 -3.57 2.73 6.93
C TYR A 9 -3.06 3.26 5.61
N TRP A 10 -2.49 2.38 4.82
CA TRP A 10 -2.25 2.63 3.40
C TRP A 10 -3.47 2.11 2.65
N ILE A 11 -4.11 2.98 1.90
CA ILE A 11 -5.21 2.60 1.02
C ILE A 11 -4.70 2.77 -0.41
N CYS A 12 -4.55 1.66 -1.10
CA CYS A 12 -3.99 1.68 -2.45
C CYS A 12 -4.97 1.05 -3.42
N ILE A 13 -5.47 1.85 -4.35
CA ILE A 13 -6.45 1.42 -5.34
C ILE A 13 -5.80 1.57 -6.71
N TYR A 14 -5.57 0.45 -7.39
CA TYR A 14 -5.00 0.48 -8.74
C TYR A 14 -6.10 0.82 -9.74
N GLU A 15 -5.80 1.77 -10.63
CA GLU A 15 -6.69 2.08 -11.74
C GLU A 15 -6.29 1.28 -12.98
N LYS A 16 -4.99 1.06 -13.17
CA LYS A 16 -4.46 0.37 -14.33
C LYS A 16 -3.14 -0.31 -13.99
N ILE A 17 -2.98 -1.53 -14.47
CA ILE A 17 -1.74 -2.28 -14.32
C ILE A 17 -1.28 -2.64 -15.73
N ASN A 18 -0.22 -1.98 -16.21
CA ASN A 18 0.29 -2.18 -17.57
C ASN A 18 1.33 -3.28 -17.64
N ASN A 19 1.95 -3.62 -16.51
CA ASN A 19 3.03 -4.62 -16.49
C ASN A 19 2.96 -5.41 -15.19
N THR A 20 2.41 -6.63 -15.29
CA THR A 20 2.23 -7.48 -14.11
C THR A 20 3.55 -8.00 -13.57
N SER A 21 4.57 -8.18 -14.42
CA SER A 21 5.90 -8.61 -13.97
C SER A 21 6.54 -7.56 -13.08
N LYS A 22 6.42 -6.29 -13.45
CA LYS A 22 6.93 -5.18 -12.63
C LYS A 22 6.18 -5.07 -11.32
N LEU A 23 4.87 -5.31 -11.33
CA LEU A 23 4.08 -5.31 -10.11
C LEU A 23 4.56 -6.39 -9.15
N LYS A 24 4.86 -7.59 -9.65
CA LYS A 24 5.40 -8.69 -8.83
C LYS A 24 6.78 -8.34 -8.27
N GLU A 25 7.63 -7.76 -9.09
CA GLU A 25 8.97 -7.34 -8.67
C GLU A 25 8.87 -6.29 -7.54
N TYR A 26 7.98 -5.32 -7.73
CA TYR A 26 7.69 -4.32 -6.71
C TYR A 26 7.23 -4.98 -5.40
N ALA A 27 6.27 -5.90 -5.49
CA ALA A 27 5.69 -6.54 -4.30
C ALA A 27 6.75 -7.29 -3.49
N LEU A 28 7.70 -7.96 -4.16
CA LEU A 28 8.78 -8.66 -3.49
C LEU A 28 9.69 -7.70 -2.72
N LYS A 29 9.91 -6.49 -3.25
CA LYS A 29 10.75 -5.49 -2.58
C LYS A 29 9.99 -4.68 -1.54
N ALA A 30 8.72 -4.42 -1.79
CA ALA A 30 7.91 -3.60 -0.89
C ALA A 30 7.57 -4.33 0.41
N LYS A 31 7.33 -5.63 0.35
CA LYS A 31 6.91 -6.40 1.52
C LYS A 31 7.88 -6.28 2.69
N PRO A 32 9.20 -6.53 2.53
CA PRO A 32 10.12 -6.39 3.66
C PRO A 32 10.19 -4.95 4.19
N ALA A 33 10.04 -3.94 3.33
CA ALA A 33 10.01 -2.55 3.78
C ALA A 33 8.80 -2.29 4.67
N ILE A 34 7.63 -2.76 4.25
CA ILE A 34 6.39 -2.61 5.00
C ILE A 34 6.49 -3.33 6.34
N GLU A 35 7.01 -4.57 6.34
CA GLU A 35 7.17 -5.36 7.57
C GLU A 35 8.17 -4.74 8.54
N LYS A 36 9.20 -4.10 8.03
CA LYS A 36 10.18 -3.40 8.87
C LYS A 36 9.54 -2.29 9.71
N PHE A 37 8.48 -1.68 9.20
CA PHE A 37 7.72 -0.63 9.90
C PHE A 37 6.49 -1.22 10.59
N SER A 38 6.48 -2.52 10.82
CA SER A 38 5.38 -3.23 11.49
C SER A 38 4.06 -3.13 10.73
N GLY A 39 4.14 -2.95 9.43
CA GLY A 39 2.97 -2.97 8.56
C GLY A 39 2.47 -4.38 8.35
N LYS A 40 1.16 -4.49 8.20
CA LYS A 40 0.48 -5.76 8.05
C LYS A 40 -0.57 -5.61 6.95
N PHE A 41 -0.59 -6.54 5.99
CA PHE A 41 -1.59 -6.50 4.94
C PHE A 41 -2.93 -6.99 5.48
N LEU A 42 -3.97 -6.18 5.28
CA LEU A 42 -5.35 -6.56 5.61
C LEU A 42 -6.11 -6.97 4.35
N VAL A 43 -5.81 -6.31 3.23
CA VAL A 43 -6.36 -6.62 1.92
C VAL A 43 -5.20 -6.62 0.94
N ARG A 44 -5.11 -7.64 0.11
CA ARG A 44 -3.98 -7.74 -0.81
C ARG A 44 -4.44 -8.36 -2.13
N GLY A 45 -5.23 -7.57 -2.87
CA GLY A 45 -5.65 -7.97 -4.20
C GLY A 45 -6.67 -9.08 -4.25
N GLY A 46 -7.52 -9.19 -3.24
CA GLY A 46 -8.59 -10.19 -3.23
C GLY A 46 -9.72 -9.81 -4.18
N LYS A 47 -10.73 -10.67 -4.21
CA LYS A 47 -11.94 -10.46 -5.01
C LYS A 47 -12.55 -9.12 -4.62
N ASN A 48 -12.95 -8.33 -5.61
CA ASN A 48 -13.55 -7.03 -5.36
C ASN A 48 -14.69 -6.73 -6.31
N ARG A 49 -15.50 -5.75 -5.93
CA ARG A 49 -16.57 -5.22 -6.77
C ARG A 49 -16.58 -3.72 -6.57
N THR A 50 -16.42 -2.95 -7.65
CA THR A 50 -16.54 -1.51 -7.61
C THR A 50 -18.01 -1.15 -7.81
N ASN A 51 -18.58 -0.44 -6.84
CA ASN A 51 -19.97 0.01 -6.94
C ASN A 51 -20.07 1.39 -7.58
N ASP A 52 -19.15 2.27 -7.24
CA ASP A 52 -19.09 3.63 -7.76
C ASP A 52 -17.64 3.97 -8.08
N GLY A 53 -17.43 4.71 -9.15
CA GLY A 53 -16.09 5.12 -9.56
C GLY A 53 -15.51 4.21 -10.64
N ILE A 54 -14.21 4.28 -10.81
CA ILE A 54 -13.49 3.52 -11.83
C ILE A 54 -13.23 2.11 -11.35
N ASP A 55 -13.53 1.10 -12.17
CA ASP A 55 -13.22 -0.29 -11.84
C ASP A 55 -11.74 -0.43 -11.54
N SER A 56 -11.45 -1.08 -10.41
CA SER A 56 -10.08 -1.31 -10.00
C SER A 56 -9.71 -2.77 -10.20
N PRO A 57 -8.58 -3.05 -10.90
CA PRO A 57 -8.11 -4.43 -11.00
C PRO A 57 -7.52 -4.95 -9.70
N ARG A 58 -7.19 -4.07 -8.73
CA ARG A 58 -6.54 -4.50 -7.51
C ARG A 58 -6.63 -3.44 -6.42
N THR A 59 -6.94 -3.86 -5.20
CA THR A 59 -6.91 -2.99 -4.02
C THR A 59 -6.02 -3.61 -2.97
N VAL A 60 -5.22 -2.79 -2.31
CA VAL A 60 -4.35 -3.21 -1.21
C VAL A 60 -4.59 -2.29 -0.02
N VAL A 61 -4.72 -2.88 1.16
CA VAL A 61 -4.80 -2.13 2.41
C VAL A 61 -3.77 -2.69 3.36
N ALA A 62 -2.92 -1.82 3.89
CA ALA A 62 -1.94 -2.21 4.90
C ALA A 62 -2.17 -1.38 6.17
N GLU A 63 -2.03 -2.02 7.31
CA GLU A 63 -2.21 -1.41 8.62
C GLU A 63 -0.86 -1.22 9.30
N PHE A 64 -0.65 -0.05 9.88
CA PHE A 64 0.57 0.27 10.63
C PHE A 64 0.19 0.66 12.06
N PRO A 65 1.13 0.57 13.00
CA PRO A 65 0.85 0.93 14.40
C PRO A 65 0.32 2.33 14.59
N SER A 66 0.69 3.26 13.69
CA SER A 66 0.22 4.65 13.77
C SER A 66 0.26 5.30 12.40
N TYR A 67 -0.43 6.42 12.29
CA TYR A 67 -0.41 7.27 11.11
C TYR A 67 1.02 7.70 10.76
N ASN A 68 1.78 8.15 11.77
CA ASN A 68 3.16 8.59 11.54
C ASN A 68 4.05 7.45 11.05
N THR A 69 3.90 6.25 11.58
CA THR A 69 4.66 5.09 11.13
C THR A 69 4.34 4.75 9.67
N ALA A 70 3.08 4.86 9.29
CA ALA A 70 2.66 4.62 7.90
C ALA A 70 3.33 5.64 6.95
N ILE A 71 3.42 6.90 7.36
CA ILE A 71 4.12 7.93 6.59
C ILE A 71 5.61 7.64 6.52
N GLU A 72 6.24 7.32 7.64
CA GLU A 72 7.67 7.01 7.68
C GLU A 72 8.03 5.86 6.76
N CYS A 73 7.17 4.84 6.73
CA CYS A 73 7.40 3.71 5.83
C CYS A 73 7.38 4.16 4.37
N TYR A 74 6.37 4.92 3.98
CA TYR A 74 6.26 5.40 2.60
C TYR A 74 7.47 6.23 2.19
N ASP A 75 7.92 7.10 3.08
CA ASP A 75 9.03 8.02 2.81
C ASP A 75 10.42 7.37 2.96
N SER A 76 10.47 6.13 3.45
CA SER A 76 11.74 5.44 3.67
C SER A 76 12.45 5.16 2.34
N VAL A 77 13.79 5.17 2.39
CA VAL A 77 14.61 4.84 1.21
C VAL A 77 14.26 3.45 0.71
N GLN A 78 14.11 2.50 1.62
CA GLN A 78 13.83 1.11 1.26
C GLN A 78 12.52 0.99 0.48
N TYR A 79 11.45 1.64 0.96
CA TYR A 79 10.17 1.59 0.23
C TYR A 79 10.26 2.35 -1.09
N GLN A 80 10.89 3.51 -1.12
CA GLN A 80 11.00 4.31 -2.34
C GLN A 80 11.78 3.59 -3.44
N GLN A 81 12.75 2.77 -3.07
CA GLN A 81 13.45 1.92 -4.04
C GLN A 81 12.50 0.91 -4.69
N ALA A 82 11.58 0.34 -3.89
CA ALA A 82 10.56 -0.55 -4.43
C ALA A 82 9.57 0.24 -5.31
N HIS A 83 9.14 1.40 -4.84
CA HIS A 83 8.21 2.26 -5.56
C HIS A 83 8.72 2.63 -6.96
N ASP A 84 10.01 2.86 -7.10
CA ASP A 84 10.61 3.24 -8.38
C ASP A 84 10.39 2.16 -9.46
N ILE A 85 10.21 0.90 -9.06
CA ILE A 85 9.96 -0.19 -10.00
C ILE A 85 8.61 0.00 -10.71
N LEU A 86 7.66 0.64 -10.04
CA LEU A 86 6.32 0.84 -10.60
C LEU A 86 6.21 2.00 -11.58
N LYS A 87 7.19 2.90 -11.65
CA LYS A 87 7.10 4.09 -12.49
C LYS A 87 6.84 3.73 -13.94
N GLY A 88 5.78 4.30 -14.52
CA GLY A 88 5.42 4.06 -15.90
C GLY A 88 4.70 2.74 -16.14
N HIS A 89 4.50 1.92 -15.13
CA HIS A 89 3.92 0.58 -15.28
C HIS A 89 2.54 0.42 -14.67
N VAL A 90 2.13 1.36 -13.82
CA VAL A 90 0.81 1.33 -13.19
C VAL A 90 0.28 2.76 -13.06
N LEU A 91 -1.03 2.87 -12.92
CA LEU A 91 -1.71 4.06 -12.40
C LEU A 91 -2.42 3.61 -11.14
N ARG A 92 -2.20 4.32 -10.05
CA ARG A 92 -2.84 3.96 -8.79
C ARG A 92 -3.08 5.21 -7.93
N HIS A 93 -4.08 5.10 -7.09
CA HIS A 93 -4.33 6.04 -6.01
C HIS A 93 -3.76 5.43 -4.74
N HIS A 94 -2.85 6.14 -4.08
CA HIS A 94 -2.27 5.69 -2.81
C HIS A 94 -2.45 6.79 -1.78
N GLN A 95 -3.05 6.45 -0.66
CA GLN A 95 -3.43 7.41 0.35
C GLN A 95 -3.15 6.84 1.73
N ILE A 96 -2.68 7.68 2.64
CA ILE A 96 -2.45 7.29 4.03
C ILE A 96 -3.51 7.95 4.88
N VAL A 97 -4.19 7.16 5.71
CA VAL A 97 -5.33 7.61 6.49
C VAL A 97 -5.18 7.11 7.93
N GLU A 98 -5.48 7.98 8.89
CA GLU A 98 -5.52 7.58 10.28
C GLU A 98 -6.82 6.85 10.58
N GLY A 99 -6.73 5.77 11.35
CA GLY A 99 -7.90 5.01 11.75
C GLY A 99 -8.74 5.71 12.80
N ASP A 100 -9.93 5.19 12.96
CA ASP A 100 -10.89 5.73 13.93
C ASP A 100 -10.59 5.24 15.35
#